data_74a8fb011c1f99e6e995f08d05979174
#
_entry.id   74a8fb011c1f99e6e995f08d05979174
#
_cell.length_a   1.000
_cell.length_b   1.000
_cell.length_c   1.000
_cell.angle_alpha   90.00
_cell.angle_beta   90.00
_cell.angle_gamma   90.00
#
_symmetry.space_group_name_H-M   'P 1'
#
loop_
_entity.id
_entity.type
_entity.pdbx_description
1 polymer ?
#
loop_
_entity_poly.entity_id
_entity_poly.type
_entity_poly.pdbx_seq_one_letter_code
_entity_poly.pdbx_strand_id
1 'polypeptide(L)'
;MALEGFKNRILGSVGLLKGKRKVDEESVKDLSRSLRRALLEADFNVRQTKEITERIERRMLEDEKPPGLKLETHAMNLIYSELVRILGPPREIKPHNETILMVGLYGQGKTTTTAKIADWWRRRHGVKVGVIEADVHRPGAYQQLCQLLEGTNIEVYGEPDEKDASKIVKNGLKKVGNSDVVIIDTAGRDSLDDELRQELINIAESVHKNHPLVNDFCEFPDDIQLQDLSPNHIVPSTLLQKETD
;
A
#
# COMPACT_ATOMS: atom_id res chain seq x y z
N MET A 1 -8.89 -12.83 -0.97
CA MET A 1 -8.51 -14.16 -0.42
C MET A 1 -7.37 -14.08 0.61
N ALA A 2 -6.22 -13.45 0.38
CA ALA A 2 -5.13 -13.37 1.38
C ALA A 2 -5.52 -12.64 2.66
N LEU A 3 -6.15 -11.47 2.57
CA LEU A 3 -6.63 -10.69 3.73
C LEU A 3 -7.69 -11.42 4.55
N GLU A 4 -8.55 -12.20 3.94
CA GLU A 4 -9.57 -12.99 4.65
C GLU A 4 -8.93 -14.12 5.46
N GLY A 5 -7.92 -14.78 4.92
CA GLY A 5 -7.11 -15.77 5.64
C GLY A 5 -6.40 -15.15 6.84
N PHE A 6 -5.76 -14.01 6.68
CA PHE A 6 -5.11 -13.27 7.77
C PHE A 6 -6.10 -12.84 8.85
N LYS A 7 -7.23 -12.23 8.47
CA LYS A 7 -8.31 -11.86 9.38
C LYS A 7 -8.78 -13.07 10.22
N ASN A 8 -9.07 -14.19 9.58
CA ASN A 8 -9.55 -15.38 10.25
C ASN A 8 -8.54 -15.96 11.25
N ARG A 9 -7.24 -15.87 10.94
CA ARG A 9 -6.16 -16.29 11.85
C ARG A 9 -6.05 -15.38 13.07
N ILE A 10 -6.15 -14.05 12.89
CA ILE A 10 -6.20 -13.12 14.03
C ILE A 10 -7.43 -13.40 14.90
N LEU A 11 -8.61 -13.56 14.30
CA LEU A 11 -9.83 -13.91 15.03
C LEU A 11 -9.69 -15.23 15.77
N GLY A 12 -9.05 -16.23 15.17
CA GLY A 12 -8.73 -17.51 15.80
C GLY A 12 -7.81 -17.35 17.03
N SER A 13 -6.76 -16.51 16.89
CA SER A 13 -5.83 -16.21 18.00
C SER A 13 -6.55 -15.55 19.18
N VAL A 14 -7.40 -14.57 18.91
CA VAL A 14 -8.21 -13.90 19.93
C VAL A 14 -9.25 -14.84 20.52
N GLY A 15 -9.78 -15.78 19.74
CA GLY A 15 -10.72 -16.81 20.17
C GLY A 15 -10.21 -17.69 21.32
N LEU A 16 -8.87 -17.80 21.51
CA LEU A 16 -8.26 -18.52 22.64
C LEU A 16 -8.62 -17.90 24.00
N LEU A 17 -9.00 -16.62 24.01
CA LEU A 17 -9.42 -15.90 25.21
C LEU A 17 -10.93 -16.00 25.49
N LYS A 18 -11.69 -16.66 24.62
CA LYS A 18 -13.14 -16.75 24.74
C LYS A 18 -13.58 -17.40 26.05
N GLY A 19 -14.47 -16.72 26.76
CA GLY A 19 -15.01 -17.19 28.03
C GLY A 19 -14.10 -16.96 29.24
N LYS A 20 -12.87 -16.50 29.05
CA LYS A 20 -11.97 -16.15 30.17
C LYS A 20 -12.37 -14.79 30.76
N ARG A 21 -12.42 -14.74 32.10
CA ARG A 21 -12.81 -13.53 32.84
C ARG A 21 -11.62 -12.71 33.30
N LYS A 22 -10.47 -13.36 33.47
CA LYS A 22 -9.23 -12.77 33.95
C LYS A 22 -8.11 -13.02 32.94
N VAL A 23 -7.16 -12.10 32.87
CA VAL A 23 -5.91 -12.28 32.15
C VAL A 23 -5.03 -13.22 32.97
N ASP A 24 -4.55 -14.28 32.38
CA ASP A 24 -3.51 -15.14 32.93
C ASP A 24 -2.34 -15.21 31.96
N GLU A 25 -1.12 -15.34 32.47
CA GLU A 25 0.11 -15.33 31.66
C GLU A 25 0.12 -16.43 30.59
N GLU A 26 -0.42 -17.60 30.88
CA GLU A 26 -0.45 -18.74 29.96
C GLU A 26 -1.31 -18.40 28.73
N SER A 27 -2.50 -17.87 28.96
CA SER A 27 -3.42 -17.44 27.89
C SER A 27 -2.82 -16.34 27.01
N VAL A 28 -2.10 -15.40 27.62
CA VAL A 28 -1.44 -14.30 26.89
C VAL A 28 -0.28 -14.84 26.06
N LYS A 29 0.51 -15.79 26.60
CA LYS A 29 1.57 -16.47 25.84
C LYS A 29 1.01 -17.28 24.66
N ASP A 30 -0.14 -17.92 24.85
CA ASP A 30 -0.80 -18.67 23.78
C ASP A 30 -1.32 -17.73 22.68
N LEU A 31 -1.94 -16.61 23.06
CA LEU A 31 -2.33 -15.55 22.13
C LEU A 31 -1.11 -15.03 21.35
N SER A 32 -0.03 -14.71 22.06
CA SER A 32 1.21 -14.18 21.47
C SER A 32 1.81 -15.15 20.45
N ARG A 33 1.89 -16.46 20.80
CA ARG A 33 2.40 -17.51 19.90
C ARG A 33 1.51 -17.67 18.65
N SER A 34 0.21 -17.69 18.83
CA SER A 34 -0.75 -17.83 17.72
C SER A 34 -0.71 -16.61 16.79
N LEU A 35 -0.67 -15.40 17.36
CA LEU A 35 -0.56 -14.15 16.60
C LEU A 35 0.76 -14.08 15.83
N ARG A 36 1.90 -14.46 16.46
CA ARG A 36 3.20 -14.52 15.80
C ARG A 36 3.16 -15.41 14.56
N ARG A 37 2.56 -16.59 14.67
CA ARG A 37 2.39 -17.48 13.52
C ARG A 37 1.53 -16.84 12.44
N ALA A 38 0.41 -16.21 12.79
CA ALA A 38 -0.48 -15.56 11.84
C ALA A 38 0.20 -14.42 11.07
N LEU A 39 1.04 -13.63 11.75
CA LEU A 39 1.81 -12.54 11.14
C LEU A 39 2.91 -13.07 10.21
N LEU A 40 3.67 -14.09 10.63
CA LEU A 40 4.71 -14.70 9.80
C LEU A 40 4.13 -15.37 8.55
N GLU A 41 2.99 -16.05 8.66
CA GLU A 41 2.29 -16.65 7.52
C GLU A 41 1.67 -15.60 6.58
N ALA A 42 1.58 -14.34 7.01
CA ALA A 42 1.19 -13.19 6.20
C ALA A 42 2.40 -12.37 5.72
N ASP A 43 3.59 -12.98 5.71
CA ASP A 43 4.87 -12.40 5.25
C ASP A 43 5.31 -11.12 6.00
N PHE A 44 4.86 -10.95 7.26
CA PHE A 44 5.41 -9.90 8.10
C PHE A 44 6.87 -10.15 8.43
N ASN A 45 7.67 -9.09 8.46
CA ASN A 45 9.08 -9.17 8.84
C ASN A 45 9.23 -9.79 10.24
N VAL A 46 10.18 -10.72 10.40
CA VAL A 46 10.39 -11.50 11.63
C VAL A 46 10.67 -10.59 12.83
N ARG A 47 11.49 -9.56 12.66
CA ARG A 47 11.83 -8.60 13.72
C ARG A 47 10.61 -7.80 14.15
N GLN A 48 9.86 -7.26 13.18
CA GLN A 48 8.63 -6.51 13.46
C GLN A 48 7.58 -7.41 14.12
N THR A 49 7.41 -8.64 13.64
CA THR A 49 6.50 -9.63 14.25
C THR A 49 6.83 -9.87 15.72
N LYS A 50 8.10 -10.01 16.05
CA LYS A 50 8.55 -10.16 17.45
C LYS A 50 8.19 -8.93 18.28
N GLU A 51 8.53 -7.74 17.80
CA GLU A 51 8.26 -6.47 18.50
C GLU A 51 6.75 -6.27 18.76
N ILE A 52 5.91 -6.56 17.76
CA ILE A 52 4.44 -6.48 17.89
C ILE A 52 3.94 -7.42 18.98
N THR A 53 4.31 -8.69 18.88
CA THR A 53 3.77 -9.72 19.77
C THR A 53 4.23 -9.52 21.22
N GLU A 54 5.49 -9.12 21.45
CA GLU A 54 6.01 -8.80 22.79
C GLU A 54 5.32 -7.55 23.38
N ARG A 55 5.02 -6.55 22.58
CA ARG A 55 4.29 -5.37 23.02
C ARG A 55 2.85 -5.68 23.37
N ILE A 56 2.15 -6.48 22.56
CA ILE A 56 0.78 -6.92 22.86
C ILE A 56 0.76 -7.75 24.13
N GLU A 57 1.70 -8.69 24.29
CA GLU A 57 1.84 -9.52 25.49
C GLU A 57 1.99 -8.66 26.74
N ARG A 58 2.95 -7.73 26.73
CA ARG A 58 3.18 -6.81 27.83
C ARG A 58 1.93 -5.98 28.16
N ARG A 59 1.28 -5.36 27.16
CA ARG A 59 0.08 -4.55 27.35
C ARG A 59 -1.10 -5.36 27.84
N MET A 60 -1.24 -6.60 27.43
CA MET A 60 -2.27 -7.52 27.96
C MET A 60 -2.11 -7.80 29.46
N LEU A 61 -0.86 -7.81 29.95
CA LEU A 61 -0.53 -8.09 31.35
C LEU A 61 -0.54 -6.83 32.23
N GLU A 62 -0.10 -5.69 31.68
CA GLU A 62 0.11 -4.45 32.42
C GLU A 62 -1.07 -3.47 32.34
N ASP A 63 -1.76 -3.41 31.16
CA ASP A 63 -2.86 -2.45 30.98
C ASP A 63 -4.11 -2.93 31.70
N GLU A 64 -4.74 -2.04 32.46
CA GLU A 64 -6.04 -2.34 33.06
C GLU A 64 -7.13 -2.46 31.98
N LYS A 65 -7.75 -3.62 31.92
CA LYS A 65 -8.89 -3.84 31.03
C LYS A 65 -10.08 -2.97 31.46
N PRO A 66 -10.66 -2.13 30.58
CA PRO A 66 -11.82 -1.32 30.91
C PRO A 66 -12.96 -2.15 31.53
N PRO A 67 -13.63 -1.65 32.57
CA PRO A 67 -14.77 -2.32 33.20
C PRO A 67 -15.85 -2.68 32.17
N GLY A 68 -16.38 -3.90 32.25
CA GLY A 68 -17.43 -4.39 31.34
C GLY A 68 -16.93 -4.85 29.96
N LEU A 69 -15.69 -4.56 29.56
CA LEU A 69 -15.15 -5.02 28.28
C LEU A 69 -14.80 -6.52 28.36
N LYS A 70 -15.14 -7.28 27.32
CA LYS A 70 -14.71 -8.67 27.20
C LYS A 70 -13.21 -8.76 26.90
N LEU A 71 -12.56 -9.84 27.36
CA LEU A 71 -11.12 -10.01 27.21
C LEU A 71 -10.73 -10.13 25.73
N GLU A 72 -11.55 -10.81 24.92
CA GLU A 72 -11.36 -10.91 23.48
C GLU A 72 -11.38 -9.52 22.78
N THR A 73 -12.33 -8.68 23.19
CA THR A 73 -12.45 -7.32 22.64
C THR A 73 -11.26 -6.45 23.04
N HIS A 74 -10.80 -6.59 24.29
CA HIS A 74 -9.59 -5.91 24.75
C HIS A 74 -8.36 -6.31 23.94
N ALA A 75 -8.12 -7.61 23.77
CA ALA A 75 -7.03 -8.14 22.95
C ALA A 75 -7.12 -7.66 21.49
N MET A 76 -8.33 -7.69 20.90
CA MET A 76 -8.53 -7.20 19.53
C MET A 76 -8.18 -5.71 19.40
N ASN A 77 -8.57 -4.87 20.36
CA ASN A 77 -8.25 -3.46 20.36
C ASN A 77 -6.73 -3.21 20.45
N LEU A 78 -6.03 -4.02 21.27
CA LEU A 78 -4.57 -3.96 21.37
C LEU A 78 -3.89 -4.36 20.05
N ILE A 79 -4.31 -5.48 19.46
CA ILE A 79 -3.81 -5.93 18.16
C ILE A 79 -4.05 -4.86 17.09
N TYR A 80 -5.27 -4.31 17.02
CA TYR A 80 -5.61 -3.25 16.09
C TYR A 80 -4.73 -2.02 16.28
N SER A 81 -4.56 -1.55 17.53
CA SER A 81 -3.74 -0.38 17.83
C SER A 81 -2.27 -0.58 17.45
N GLU A 82 -1.71 -1.78 17.63
CA GLU A 82 -0.34 -2.08 17.23
C GLU A 82 -0.18 -2.19 15.71
N LEU A 83 -1.15 -2.76 14.99
CA LEU A 83 -1.14 -2.78 13.53
C LEU A 83 -1.26 -1.38 12.95
N VAL A 84 -2.17 -0.54 13.49
CA VAL A 84 -2.29 0.87 13.06
C VAL A 84 -0.99 1.64 13.33
N ARG A 85 -0.34 1.40 14.48
CA ARG A 85 0.94 2.06 14.82
C ARG A 85 2.04 1.74 13.79
N ILE A 86 2.08 0.51 13.28
CA ILE A 86 3.08 0.10 12.28
C ILE A 86 2.76 0.68 10.91
N LEU A 87 1.49 0.70 10.53
CA LEU A 87 1.04 1.31 9.28
C LEU A 87 1.24 2.83 9.28
N GLY A 88 1.43 3.43 10.46
CA GLY A 88 1.52 4.87 10.64
C GLY A 88 0.16 5.57 10.65
N PRO A 89 0.14 6.88 10.92
CA PRO A 89 -1.08 7.66 10.85
C PRO A 89 -1.58 7.74 9.40
N PRO A 90 -2.91 7.84 9.19
CA PRO A 90 -3.44 8.09 7.87
C PRO A 90 -2.83 9.40 7.32
N ARG A 91 -2.26 9.33 6.14
CA ARG A 91 -1.74 10.51 5.46
C ARG A 91 -2.87 11.16 4.68
N GLU A 92 -3.11 12.43 4.95
CA GLU A 92 -4.01 13.24 4.13
C GLU A 92 -3.26 13.64 2.86
N ILE A 93 -3.60 13.01 1.75
CA ILE A 93 -3.04 13.37 0.43
C ILE A 93 -3.78 14.60 -0.04
N LYS A 94 -3.09 15.74 -0.10
CA LYS A 94 -3.64 16.97 -0.68
C LYS A 94 -3.37 16.94 -2.19
N PRO A 95 -4.42 16.91 -3.03
CA PRO A 95 -4.26 16.76 -4.47
C PRO A 95 -3.83 18.09 -5.12
N HIS A 96 -2.57 18.49 -4.91
CA HIS A 96 -2.00 19.67 -5.55
C HIS A 96 -0.61 19.38 -6.08
N ASN A 97 -0.48 19.40 -7.42
CA ASN A 97 0.79 19.23 -8.14
C ASN A 97 1.57 17.97 -7.72
N GLU A 98 0.88 16.86 -7.45
CA GLU A 98 1.49 15.61 -7.04
C GLU A 98 1.59 14.63 -8.20
N THR A 99 2.71 13.89 -8.24
CA THR A 99 2.87 12.74 -9.14
C THR A 99 3.00 11.47 -8.30
N ILE A 100 2.13 10.49 -8.58
CA ILE A 100 2.06 9.22 -7.86
C ILE A 100 2.54 8.11 -8.76
N LEU A 101 3.53 7.37 -8.29
CA LEU A 101 4.03 6.18 -8.96
C LEU A 101 3.40 4.92 -8.34
N MET A 102 2.63 4.17 -9.12
CA MET A 102 2.01 2.92 -8.69
C MET A 102 3.01 1.77 -8.82
N VAL A 103 3.38 1.19 -7.69
CA VAL A 103 4.39 0.12 -7.61
C VAL A 103 3.80 -1.11 -6.92
N GLY A 104 4.23 -2.31 -7.32
CA GLY A 104 3.81 -3.56 -6.68
C GLY A 104 3.94 -4.77 -7.59
N LEU A 105 3.71 -5.96 -7.04
CA LEU A 105 3.84 -7.23 -7.75
C LEU A 105 2.79 -7.38 -8.86
N TYR A 106 3.07 -8.32 -9.78
CA TYR A 106 2.11 -8.67 -10.83
C TYR A 106 0.77 -9.15 -10.23
N GLY A 107 -0.33 -8.76 -10.86
CA GLY A 107 -1.67 -9.20 -10.45
C GLY A 107 -2.22 -8.57 -9.15
N GLN A 108 -1.52 -7.62 -8.51
CA GLN A 108 -1.96 -6.96 -7.26
C GLN A 108 -2.92 -5.78 -7.48
N GLY A 109 -3.40 -5.60 -8.70
CA GLY A 109 -4.46 -4.65 -9.01
C GLY A 109 -4.01 -3.19 -9.16
N LYS A 110 -2.73 -2.91 -9.48
CA LYS A 110 -2.21 -1.54 -9.71
C LYS A 110 -3.07 -0.75 -10.69
N THR A 111 -3.25 -1.24 -11.91
CA THR A 111 -4.05 -0.58 -12.96
C THR A 111 -5.48 -0.30 -12.51
N THR A 112 -6.13 -1.27 -11.84
CA THR A 112 -7.48 -1.10 -11.31
C THR A 112 -7.52 -0.05 -10.20
N THR A 113 -6.51 -0.03 -9.33
CA THR A 113 -6.38 0.95 -8.24
C THR A 113 -6.07 2.33 -8.80
N THR A 114 -5.19 2.44 -9.80
CA THR A 114 -4.92 3.67 -10.55
C THR A 114 -6.22 4.31 -11.06
N ALA A 115 -7.04 3.53 -11.75
CA ALA A 115 -8.31 4.03 -12.28
C ALA A 115 -9.28 4.47 -11.17
N LYS A 116 -9.41 3.69 -10.08
CA LYS A 116 -10.28 4.02 -8.94
C LYS A 116 -9.83 5.29 -8.23
N ILE A 117 -8.54 5.43 -7.94
CA ILE A 117 -7.99 6.62 -7.26
C ILE A 117 -8.16 7.85 -8.15
N ALA A 118 -7.87 7.75 -9.45
CA ALA A 118 -8.00 8.84 -10.39
C ALA A 118 -9.45 9.36 -10.42
N ASP A 119 -10.43 8.46 -10.54
CA ASP A 119 -11.84 8.85 -10.55
C ASP A 119 -12.34 9.34 -9.18
N TRP A 120 -11.86 8.74 -8.07
CA TRP A 120 -12.19 9.19 -6.73
C TRP A 120 -11.70 10.62 -6.47
N TRP A 121 -10.46 10.97 -6.82
CA TRP A 121 -9.95 12.32 -6.65
C TRP A 121 -10.69 13.33 -7.51
N ARG A 122 -10.94 12.99 -8.78
CA ARG A 122 -11.74 13.83 -9.65
C ARG A 122 -13.12 14.12 -9.04
N ARG A 123 -13.82 13.09 -8.55
CA ARG A 123 -15.17 13.24 -7.97
C ARG A 123 -15.17 13.91 -6.60
N ARG A 124 -14.23 13.52 -5.73
CA ARG A 124 -14.23 13.97 -4.33
C ARG A 124 -13.64 15.35 -4.14
N HIS A 125 -12.60 15.68 -4.88
CA HIS A 125 -11.84 16.91 -4.73
C HIS A 125 -12.01 17.87 -5.91
N GLY A 126 -12.63 17.47 -7.01
CA GLY A 126 -12.83 18.31 -8.19
C GLY A 126 -11.54 18.68 -8.93
N VAL A 127 -10.46 17.90 -8.71
CA VAL A 127 -9.14 18.17 -9.28
C VAL A 127 -9.00 17.55 -10.67
N LYS A 128 -8.13 18.15 -11.49
CA LYS A 128 -7.75 17.60 -12.78
C LYS A 128 -6.72 16.50 -12.57
N VAL A 129 -7.07 15.28 -13.00
CA VAL A 129 -6.18 14.12 -12.90
C VAL A 129 -5.72 13.70 -14.29
N GLY A 130 -4.42 13.48 -14.45
CA GLY A 130 -3.82 12.85 -15.61
C GLY A 130 -3.28 11.47 -15.25
N VAL A 131 -3.37 10.51 -16.16
CA VAL A 131 -2.86 9.15 -15.94
C VAL A 131 -1.89 8.79 -17.05
N ILE A 132 -0.74 8.21 -16.67
CA ILE A 132 0.28 7.71 -17.61
C ILE A 132 0.35 6.20 -17.45
N GLU A 133 0.11 5.48 -18.54
CA GLU A 133 0.31 4.03 -18.61
C GLU A 133 1.72 3.74 -19.09
N ALA A 134 2.53 3.14 -18.23
CA ALA A 134 3.93 2.82 -18.46
C ALA A 134 4.24 1.31 -18.32
N ASP A 135 3.21 0.43 -18.33
CA ASP A 135 3.40 -1.03 -18.37
C ASP A 135 3.69 -1.49 -19.81
N VAL A 136 4.94 -1.48 -20.19
CA VAL A 136 5.41 -1.90 -21.52
C VAL A 136 5.46 -3.42 -21.70
N HIS A 137 5.26 -4.20 -20.65
CA HIS A 137 5.37 -5.66 -20.66
C HIS A 137 4.04 -6.36 -20.88
N ARG A 138 2.91 -5.67 -20.65
CA ARG A 138 1.58 -6.26 -20.76
C ARG A 138 0.85 -5.76 -22.02
N PRO A 139 0.64 -6.64 -23.00
CA PRO A 139 -0.16 -6.28 -24.17
C PRO A 139 -1.55 -5.78 -23.76
N GLY A 140 -1.97 -4.66 -24.31
CA GLY A 140 -3.28 -4.10 -24.06
C GLY A 140 -3.46 -3.35 -22.72
N ALA A 141 -2.38 -3.10 -21.95
CA ALA A 141 -2.44 -2.33 -20.71
C ALA A 141 -3.05 -0.95 -20.90
N TYR A 142 -2.59 -0.22 -21.90
CA TYR A 142 -3.13 1.09 -22.26
C TYR A 142 -4.62 1.05 -22.60
N GLN A 143 -5.06 0.09 -23.43
CA GLN A 143 -6.47 -0.06 -23.80
C GLN A 143 -7.32 -0.40 -22.59
N GLN A 144 -6.84 -1.26 -21.69
CA GLN A 144 -7.53 -1.61 -20.46
C GLN A 144 -7.71 -0.40 -19.55
N LEU A 145 -6.67 0.41 -19.38
CA LEU A 145 -6.75 1.61 -18.56
C LEU A 145 -7.72 2.63 -19.15
N CYS A 146 -7.70 2.83 -20.49
CA CYS A 146 -8.67 3.68 -21.18
C CYS A 146 -10.11 3.19 -20.97
N GLN A 147 -10.36 1.88 -21.02
CA GLN A 147 -11.70 1.32 -20.76
C GLN A 147 -12.16 1.54 -19.32
N LEU A 148 -11.25 1.38 -18.33
CA LEU A 148 -11.56 1.63 -16.92
C LEU A 148 -11.90 3.08 -16.62
N LEU A 149 -11.37 4.02 -17.40
CA LEU A 149 -11.56 5.46 -17.25
C LEU A 149 -12.55 6.05 -18.26
N GLU A 150 -13.20 5.21 -19.07
CA GLU A 150 -14.20 5.65 -20.04
C GLU A 150 -15.33 6.42 -19.37
N GLY A 151 -15.69 7.57 -19.94
CA GLY A 151 -16.73 8.46 -19.39
C GLY A 151 -16.32 9.32 -18.19
N THR A 152 -15.05 9.25 -17.73
CA THR A 152 -14.59 10.03 -16.58
C THR A 152 -14.00 11.40 -16.92
N ASN A 153 -13.72 11.71 -18.18
CA ASN A 153 -12.97 12.90 -18.63
C ASN A 153 -11.54 12.99 -18.04
N ILE A 154 -10.97 11.88 -17.59
CA ILE A 154 -9.58 11.80 -17.15
C ILE A 154 -8.71 11.58 -18.39
N GLU A 155 -7.65 12.41 -18.52
CA GLU A 155 -6.71 12.28 -19.63
C GLU A 155 -5.77 11.11 -19.39
N VAL A 156 -5.76 10.13 -20.28
CA VAL A 156 -4.88 8.96 -20.24
C VAL A 156 -3.84 9.08 -21.34
N TYR A 157 -2.57 8.96 -20.98
CA TYR A 157 -1.47 8.90 -21.92
C TYR A 157 -0.76 7.53 -21.87
N GLY A 158 -0.38 7.01 -23.02
CA GLY A 158 0.42 5.79 -23.16
C GLY A 158 0.88 5.63 -24.62
N GLU A 159 1.94 4.87 -24.81
CA GLU A 159 2.54 4.58 -26.11
C GLU A 159 2.64 3.06 -26.29
N PRO A 160 1.62 2.37 -26.84
CA PRO A 160 1.54 0.90 -26.90
C PRO A 160 2.71 0.21 -27.62
N ASP A 161 3.35 0.89 -28.55
CA ASP A 161 4.46 0.36 -29.36
C ASP A 161 5.85 0.69 -28.78
N GLU A 162 5.92 1.57 -27.76
CA GLU A 162 7.17 1.93 -27.11
C GLU A 162 7.54 0.87 -26.06
N LYS A 163 8.83 0.55 -25.96
CA LYS A 163 9.37 -0.42 -25.02
C LYS A 163 10.13 0.19 -23.86
N ASP A 164 10.38 1.48 -23.92
CA ASP A 164 11.06 2.23 -22.86
C ASP A 164 10.03 2.96 -22.01
N ALA A 165 9.73 2.41 -20.85
CA ALA A 165 8.79 2.98 -19.89
C ALA A 165 9.19 4.39 -19.44
N SER A 166 10.49 4.66 -19.26
CA SER A 166 10.99 5.98 -18.86
C SER A 166 10.72 7.05 -19.94
N LYS A 167 10.78 6.66 -21.21
CA LYS A 167 10.46 7.54 -22.33
C LYS A 167 8.96 7.85 -22.38
N ILE A 168 8.11 6.84 -22.16
CA ILE A 168 6.66 7.02 -22.08
C ILE A 168 6.32 8.00 -20.95
N VAL A 169 6.90 7.81 -19.77
CA VAL A 169 6.69 8.69 -18.61
C VAL A 169 7.13 10.12 -18.93
N LYS A 170 8.32 10.30 -19.50
CA LYS A 170 8.83 11.63 -19.89
C LYS A 170 7.92 12.35 -20.89
N ASN A 171 7.41 11.64 -21.87
CA ASN A 171 6.49 12.19 -22.87
C ASN A 171 5.10 12.44 -22.27
N GLY A 172 4.63 11.51 -21.42
CA GLY A 172 3.37 11.63 -20.70
C GLY A 172 3.34 12.83 -19.78
N LEU A 173 4.40 13.09 -19.02
CA LEU A 173 4.52 14.26 -18.16
C LEU A 173 4.43 15.57 -18.93
N LYS A 174 4.94 15.64 -20.17
CA LYS A 174 4.75 16.81 -21.03
C LYS A 174 3.30 16.99 -21.47
N LYS A 175 2.56 15.90 -21.60
CA LYS A 175 1.17 15.88 -22.10
C LYS A 175 0.17 16.15 -20.99
N VAL A 176 0.28 15.41 -19.89
CA VAL A 176 -0.68 15.46 -18.77
C VAL A 176 -0.14 16.16 -17.51
N GLY A 177 1.11 16.64 -17.53
CA GLY A 177 1.77 17.23 -16.37
C GLY A 177 1.16 18.56 -15.86
N ASN A 178 0.26 19.18 -16.64
CA ASN A 178 -0.55 20.32 -16.19
C ASN A 178 -1.81 19.92 -15.40
N SER A 179 -1.94 18.63 -15.05
CA SER A 179 -2.97 18.16 -14.14
C SER A 179 -2.57 18.44 -12.69
N ASP A 180 -3.56 18.61 -11.81
CA ASP A 180 -3.32 18.81 -10.38
C ASP A 180 -2.69 17.56 -9.74
N VAL A 181 -3.02 16.39 -10.30
CA VAL A 181 -2.44 15.10 -9.91
C VAL A 181 -2.11 14.29 -11.16
N VAL A 182 -0.93 13.68 -11.18
CA VAL A 182 -0.54 12.71 -12.21
C VAL A 182 -0.33 11.35 -11.55
N ILE A 183 -0.96 10.30 -12.10
CA ILE A 183 -0.76 8.94 -11.63
C ILE A 183 -0.06 8.15 -12.73
N ILE A 184 1.03 7.48 -12.38
CA ILE A 184 1.81 6.64 -13.31
C ILE A 184 1.56 5.18 -12.94
N ASP A 185 0.91 4.43 -13.83
CA ASP A 185 0.74 2.99 -13.71
C ASP A 185 1.96 2.28 -14.30
N THR A 186 2.60 1.40 -13.53
CA THR A 186 3.81 0.68 -13.95
C THR A 186 3.57 -0.81 -14.04
N ALA A 187 4.46 -1.51 -14.76
CA ALA A 187 4.45 -2.94 -14.84
C ALA A 187 4.45 -3.62 -13.46
N GLY A 188 3.76 -4.75 -13.36
CA GLY A 188 3.86 -5.62 -12.20
C GLY A 188 5.22 -6.31 -12.13
N ARG A 189 5.78 -6.44 -10.92
CA ARG A 189 7.12 -6.96 -10.69
C ARG A 189 7.08 -8.36 -10.09
N ASP A 190 8.04 -9.19 -10.46
CA ASP A 190 8.52 -10.26 -9.60
C ASP A 190 9.67 -9.68 -8.75
N SER A 191 9.70 -10.01 -7.46
CA SER A 191 10.67 -9.46 -6.51
C SER A 191 12.15 -9.82 -6.84
N LEU A 192 12.36 -10.72 -7.76
CA LEU A 192 13.68 -11.25 -8.16
C LEU A 192 14.18 -10.70 -9.50
N ASP A 193 13.43 -9.80 -10.16
CA ASP A 193 13.79 -9.30 -11.48
C ASP A 193 14.55 -7.96 -11.39
N ASP A 194 15.86 -8.02 -11.52
CA ASP A 194 16.74 -6.86 -11.45
C ASP A 194 16.54 -5.87 -12.62
N GLU A 195 16.16 -6.34 -13.82
CA GLU A 195 15.91 -5.46 -14.97
C GLU A 195 14.68 -4.59 -14.72
N LEU A 196 13.63 -5.21 -14.23
CA LEU A 196 12.41 -4.52 -13.85
C LEU A 196 12.63 -3.54 -12.66
N ARG A 197 13.52 -3.88 -11.73
CA ARG A 197 13.92 -2.98 -10.65
C ARG A 197 14.62 -1.73 -11.18
N GLN A 198 15.55 -1.91 -12.12
CA GLN A 198 16.27 -0.80 -12.75
C GLN A 198 15.33 0.09 -13.56
N GLU A 199 14.33 -0.48 -14.23
CA GLU A 199 13.30 0.28 -14.94
C GLU A 199 12.52 1.21 -14.00
N LEU A 200 12.12 0.73 -12.81
CA LEU A 200 11.46 1.57 -11.80
C LEU A 200 12.34 2.73 -11.33
N ILE A 201 13.62 2.46 -11.08
CA ILE A 201 14.59 3.51 -10.71
C ILE A 201 14.65 4.57 -11.82
N ASN A 202 14.78 4.14 -13.06
CA ASN A 202 14.85 5.04 -14.22
C ASN A 202 13.57 5.87 -14.38
N ILE A 203 12.40 5.26 -14.13
CA ILE A 203 11.11 5.97 -14.11
C ILE A 203 11.11 7.03 -12.99
N ALA A 204 11.46 6.64 -11.76
CA ALA A 204 11.49 7.54 -10.62
C ALA A 204 12.44 8.73 -10.85
N GLU A 205 13.63 8.48 -11.39
CA GLU A 205 14.57 9.54 -11.77
C GLU A 205 14.00 10.47 -12.86
N SER A 206 13.29 9.91 -13.83
CA SER A 206 12.65 10.69 -14.90
C SER A 206 11.55 11.60 -14.35
N VAL A 207 10.79 11.13 -13.38
CA VAL A 207 9.77 11.91 -12.65
C VAL A 207 10.45 13.04 -11.89
N HIS A 208 11.45 12.71 -11.06
CA HIS A 208 12.16 13.68 -10.23
C HIS A 208 12.81 14.83 -11.02
N LYS A 209 13.40 14.52 -12.17
CA LYS A 209 14.02 15.54 -13.07
C LYS A 209 13.01 16.46 -13.72
N ASN A 210 11.81 16.00 -14.01
CA ASN A 210 10.80 16.75 -14.78
C ASN A 210 9.72 17.41 -13.90
N HIS A 211 9.55 16.94 -12.65
CA HIS A 211 8.62 17.47 -11.67
C HIS A 211 9.31 17.60 -10.30
N PRO A 212 10.03 18.71 -10.06
CA PRO A 212 10.74 18.91 -8.78
C PRO A 212 9.84 18.99 -7.55
N LEU A 213 8.53 18.96 -7.71
CA LEU A 213 7.54 19.03 -6.65
C LEU A 213 7.10 17.65 -6.07
N VAL A 214 7.72 16.55 -6.51
CA VAL A 214 7.54 15.21 -5.94
C VAL A 214 8.21 15.07 -4.55
N ASN A 215 8.37 16.17 -3.82
CA ASN A 215 9.20 16.23 -2.62
C ASN A 215 8.61 15.53 -1.39
N ASP A 216 7.37 14.97 -1.45
CA ASP A 216 6.76 14.44 -0.24
C ASP A 216 6.46 12.94 -0.24
N PHE A 217 6.59 12.25 -1.36
CA PHE A 217 6.28 10.81 -1.45
C PHE A 217 7.50 9.89 -1.46
N CYS A 218 8.64 10.37 -1.87
CA CYS A 218 9.92 9.69 -1.79
C CYS A 218 11.02 10.75 -1.70
N GLU A 219 11.38 11.19 -0.51
CA GLU A 219 12.78 11.49 -0.29
C GLU A 219 13.49 10.15 -0.43
N PHE A 220 14.00 9.87 -1.63
CA PHE A 220 15.06 8.89 -1.78
C PHE A 220 16.33 9.62 -1.33
N PRO A 221 16.91 9.32 -0.17
CA PRO A 221 18.28 9.69 0.10
C PRO A 221 19.14 9.09 -1.00
N ASP A 222 20.20 9.77 -1.41
CA ASP A 222 21.09 9.41 -2.52
C ASP A 222 21.72 8.00 -2.40
N ASP A 223 21.50 7.32 -1.28
CA ASP A 223 22.05 6.02 -0.89
C ASP A 223 21.01 4.91 -0.69
N ILE A 224 19.71 5.16 -0.93
CA ILE A 224 18.68 4.13 -0.78
C ILE A 224 18.72 3.12 -1.94
N GLN A 225 19.08 1.90 -1.58
CA GLN A 225 18.77 0.72 -2.37
C GLN A 225 17.27 0.38 -2.19
N LEU A 226 16.59 -0.08 -3.26
CA LEU A 226 15.15 -0.42 -3.25
C LEU A 226 14.76 -1.43 -2.14
N GLN A 227 15.70 -2.21 -1.62
CA GLN A 227 15.53 -3.09 -0.46
C GLN A 227 15.37 -2.33 0.87
N ASP A 228 15.77 -1.04 0.91
CA ASP A 228 15.65 -0.17 2.08
C ASP A 228 14.35 0.65 2.06
N LEU A 229 13.54 0.54 0.98
CA LEU A 229 12.24 1.15 0.92
C LEU A 229 11.35 0.53 2.00
N SER A 230 11.24 1.26 3.10
CA SER A 230 10.27 0.93 4.15
C SER A 230 8.87 0.85 3.53
N PRO A 231 8.02 -0.10 3.95
CA PRO A 231 6.62 -0.19 3.53
C PRO A 231 5.83 1.13 3.71
N ASN A 232 6.37 2.07 4.46
CA ASN A 232 5.74 3.38 4.74
C ASN A 232 5.84 4.38 3.57
N HIS A 233 6.63 4.11 2.54
CA HIS A 233 6.83 5.00 1.38
C HIS A 233 6.18 4.47 0.10
N ILE A 234 5.70 3.24 0.12
CA ILE A 234 4.97 2.63 -0.98
C ILE A 234 3.56 2.35 -0.46
N VAL A 235 2.55 3.00 -1.03
CA VAL A 235 1.16 2.63 -0.74
C VAL A 235 0.88 1.32 -1.46
N PRO A 236 0.83 0.16 -0.77
CA PRO A 236 0.45 -1.09 -1.41
C PRO A 236 -0.97 -0.92 -1.94
N SER A 237 -1.18 -1.26 -3.21
CA SER A 237 -2.51 -1.20 -3.85
C SER A 237 -3.61 -1.92 -3.06
N THR A 238 -3.24 -2.84 -2.18
CA THR A 238 -4.13 -3.59 -1.29
C THR A 238 -4.70 -2.77 -0.12
N LEU A 239 -4.06 -1.66 0.28
CA LEU A 239 -4.56 -0.82 1.40
C LEU A 239 -5.64 0.18 0.95
N LEU A 240 -5.65 0.55 -0.32
CA LEU A 240 -6.60 1.52 -0.88
C LEU A 240 -7.97 0.92 -1.25
N GLN A 241 -8.13 -0.40 -1.20
CA GLN A 241 -9.39 -1.07 -1.50
C GLN A 241 -10.50 -0.83 -0.45
N LYS A 242 -10.19 -0.25 0.72
CA LYS A 242 -11.17 -0.05 1.80
C LYS A 242 -11.86 1.31 1.83
N GLU A 243 -11.36 2.30 1.10
CA GLU A 243 -11.94 3.66 1.14
C GLU A 243 -12.83 3.98 -0.08
N THR A 244 -13.02 3.03 -0.99
CA THR A 244 -13.80 3.24 -2.23
C THR A 244 -15.18 2.57 -2.23
N ASP A 245 -15.67 2.03 -1.09
CA ASP A 245 -17.04 1.53 -0.93
C ASP A 245 -17.96 2.59 -0.31
#